data_56a4c48e356f46fb192dca00fbad706e
#
_entry.id   56a4c48e356f46fb192dca00fbad706e
#
_cell.length_a   1.000
_cell.length_b   1.000
_cell.length_c   1.000
_cell.angle_alpha   90.00
_cell.angle_beta   90.00
_cell.angle_gamma   90.00
#
_symmetry.space_group_name_H-M   'P 1'
#
loop_
_entity.id
_entity.type
_entity.pdbx_description
1 polymer ?
#
loop_
_entity_poly.entity_id
_entity_poly.type
_entity_poly.pdbx_seq_one_letter_code
_entity_poly.pdbx_strand_id
1 'polypeptide(L)'
;MIEKIINNYHLVIFEDKSELSIKVSDYISERIKITLNAKDRFQFCVCGGSTPKNVYNFLSEKELNWEKVDVFLGDERCVNPKSEESNTLMINNSLLNNFGSKADFYNIFSDEKINEDISKKLLLDELKKKCDGYPPIFDFTLLGLGNDGHTASLFPYKDNNTDEFVITTFGNGLKRISFTPKVLSASRKIAFVVSGTSKQIALKRLFSNSESSDRTPAKLIKSKSEILVFSDLEASKDLDL
;
A
#
# COMPACT_ATOMS: atom_id res chain seq x y z
N MET A 1 -15.62 -6.50 16.12
CA MET A 1 -14.83 -7.02 15.00
C MET A 1 -15.62 -8.15 14.34
N ILE A 2 -15.81 -8.10 13.03
CA ILE A 2 -16.50 -9.12 12.21
C ILE A 2 -15.50 -9.62 11.18
N GLU A 3 -15.42 -10.94 10.97
CA GLU A 3 -14.52 -11.53 9.97
C GLU A 3 -15.31 -12.36 8.97
N LYS A 4 -14.98 -12.24 7.69
CA LYS A 4 -15.58 -13.02 6.60
C LYS A 4 -14.59 -13.31 5.51
N ILE A 5 -14.68 -14.48 4.89
CA ILE A 5 -13.95 -14.82 3.67
C ILE A 5 -14.89 -14.62 2.49
N ILE A 6 -14.48 -13.77 1.56
CA ILE A 6 -15.23 -13.49 0.32
C ILE A 6 -14.27 -13.74 -0.85
N ASN A 7 -14.48 -14.81 -1.61
CA ASN A 7 -13.55 -15.26 -2.65
C ASN A 7 -12.14 -15.48 -2.08
N ASN A 8 -11.13 -14.75 -2.57
CA ASN A 8 -9.73 -14.79 -2.09
C ASN A 8 -9.41 -13.64 -1.12
N TYR A 9 -10.41 -12.98 -0.57
CA TYR A 9 -10.25 -11.88 0.38
C TYR A 9 -10.69 -12.30 1.78
N HIS A 10 -9.86 -12.00 2.77
CA HIS A 10 -10.21 -12.11 4.17
C HIS A 10 -10.57 -10.71 4.68
N LEU A 11 -11.86 -10.44 4.76
CA LEU A 11 -12.43 -9.17 5.24
C LEU A 11 -12.49 -9.17 6.76
N VAL A 12 -11.92 -8.13 7.37
CA VAL A 12 -11.98 -7.84 8.81
C VAL A 12 -12.58 -6.46 9.00
N ILE A 13 -13.74 -6.39 9.68
CA ILE A 13 -14.49 -5.14 9.88
C ILE A 13 -14.35 -4.70 11.33
N PHE A 14 -13.94 -3.46 11.49
CA PHE A 14 -13.84 -2.74 12.77
C PHE A 14 -14.99 -1.74 12.93
N GLU A 15 -15.25 -1.30 14.15
CA GLU A 15 -16.34 -0.40 14.46
C GLU A 15 -16.22 0.94 13.73
N ASP A 16 -15.03 1.53 13.78
CA ASP A 16 -14.75 2.82 13.17
C ASP A 16 -13.30 2.92 12.64
N LYS A 17 -12.99 4.08 12.04
CA LYS A 17 -11.66 4.41 11.50
C LYS A 17 -10.57 4.40 12.56
N SER A 18 -10.89 4.74 13.82
CA SER A 18 -9.92 4.77 14.92
C SER A 18 -9.52 3.36 15.32
N GLU A 19 -10.50 2.50 15.60
CA GLU A 19 -10.25 1.09 15.92
C GLU A 19 -9.51 0.39 14.77
N LEU A 20 -9.96 0.59 13.52
CA LEU A 20 -9.28 0.08 12.32
C LEU A 20 -7.80 0.49 12.32
N SER A 21 -7.50 1.78 12.53
CA SER A 21 -6.13 2.28 12.45
C SER A 21 -5.23 1.67 13.52
N ILE A 22 -5.71 1.55 14.76
CA ILE A 22 -4.99 0.91 15.86
C ILE A 22 -4.75 -0.57 15.57
N LYS A 23 -5.80 -1.32 15.20
CA LYS A 23 -5.71 -2.76 14.98
C LYS A 23 -4.85 -3.14 13.77
N VAL A 24 -4.90 -2.35 12.69
CA VAL A 24 -4.02 -2.56 11.53
C VAL A 24 -2.57 -2.24 11.90
N SER A 25 -2.31 -1.21 12.71
CA SER A 25 -0.97 -0.94 13.21
C SER A 25 -0.43 -2.05 14.11
N ASP A 26 -1.29 -2.64 14.97
CA ASP A 26 -0.95 -3.81 15.79
C ASP A 26 -0.59 -5.01 14.91
N TYR A 27 -1.41 -5.28 13.90
CA TYR A 27 -1.17 -6.37 12.95
C TYR A 27 0.17 -6.20 12.23
N ILE A 28 0.46 -5.01 11.68
CA ILE A 28 1.74 -4.75 10.99
C ILE A 28 2.92 -4.90 11.95
N SER A 29 2.81 -4.37 13.16
CA SER A 29 3.82 -4.51 14.21
C SER A 29 4.16 -5.97 14.50
N GLU A 30 3.15 -6.82 14.63
CA GLU A 30 3.33 -8.25 14.85
C GLU A 30 3.99 -8.94 13.63
N ARG A 31 3.60 -8.54 12.40
CA ARG A 31 4.24 -9.04 11.17
C ARG A 31 5.72 -8.69 11.10
N ILE A 32 6.09 -7.46 11.49
CA ILE A 32 7.50 -7.04 11.56
C ILE A 32 8.25 -7.93 12.54
N LYS A 33 7.74 -8.12 13.77
CA LYS A 33 8.38 -8.95 14.80
C LYS A 33 8.58 -10.39 14.35
N ILE A 34 7.52 -11.03 13.83
CA ILE A 34 7.58 -12.43 13.36
C ILE A 34 8.59 -12.56 12.23
N THR A 35 8.61 -11.64 11.27
CA THR A 35 9.51 -11.72 10.13
C THR A 35 10.97 -11.52 10.55
N LEU A 36 11.24 -10.55 11.43
CA LEU A 36 12.59 -10.28 11.92
C LEU A 36 13.16 -11.38 12.83
N ASN A 37 12.33 -12.29 13.34
CA ASN A 37 12.80 -13.51 13.99
C ASN A 37 13.31 -14.57 12.99
N ALA A 38 12.92 -14.47 11.71
CA ALA A 38 13.24 -15.45 10.67
C ALA A 38 14.19 -14.91 9.59
N LYS A 39 14.33 -13.59 9.46
CA LYS A 39 15.22 -12.94 8.48
C LYS A 39 15.75 -11.61 9.01
N ASP A 40 16.84 -11.11 8.42
CA ASP A 40 17.56 -9.95 8.94
C ASP A 40 16.84 -8.63 8.75
N ARG A 41 16.02 -8.48 7.70
CA ARG A 41 15.33 -7.23 7.38
C ARG A 41 13.89 -7.49 6.94
N PHE A 42 13.04 -6.50 7.16
CA PHE A 42 11.64 -6.50 6.75
C PHE A 42 11.41 -5.47 5.64
N GLN A 43 10.94 -5.93 4.47
CA GLN A 43 10.61 -5.06 3.35
C GLN A 43 9.13 -4.70 3.37
N PHE A 44 8.85 -3.42 3.59
CA PHE A 44 7.50 -2.86 3.72
C PHE A 44 7.17 -1.93 2.56
N CYS A 45 6.20 -2.33 1.72
CA CYS A 45 5.62 -1.46 0.71
C CYS A 45 4.42 -0.71 1.29
N VAL A 46 4.50 0.63 1.27
CA VAL A 46 3.50 1.54 1.85
C VAL A 46 2.78 2.34 0.79
N CYS A 47 1.55 2.77 1.07
CA CYS A 47 0.75 3.61 0.19
C CYS A 47 0.44 4.98 0.80
N GLY A 48 0.05 5.93 -0.06
CA GLY A 48 -0.50 7.21 0.35
C GLY A 48 -1.96 7.12 0.81
N GLY A 49 -2.49 8.24 1.30
CA GLY A 49 -3.89 8.40 1.66
C GLY A 49 -4.17 8.61 3.14
N SER A 50 -5.35 9.16 3.44
CA SER A 50 -5.72 9.57 4.81
C SER A 50 -5.99 8.40 5.76
N THR A 51 -6.43 7.26 5.25
CA THR A 51 -6.64 6.05 6.08
C THR A 51 -5.31 5.41 6.45
N PRO A 52 -4.39 5.11 5.50
CA PRO A 52 -3.06 4.62 5.82
C PRO A 52 -2.26 5.57 6.73
N LYS A 53 -2.36 6.90 6.52
CA LYS A 53 -1.70 7.90 7.38
C LYS A 53 -2.01 7.68 8.87
N ASN A 54 -3.29 7.41 9.21
CA ASN A 54 -3.67 7.16 10.60
C ASN A 54 -3.04 5.87 11.14
N VAL A 55 -3.00 4.81 10.33
CA VAL A 55 -2.32 3.55 10.68
C VAL A 55 -0.84 3.81 10.97
N TYR A 56 -0.18 4.60 10.13
CA TYR A 56 1.24 4.91 10.26
C TYR A 56 1.55 5.74 11.50
N ASN A 57 0.68 6.67 11.90
CA ASN A 57 0.85 7.41 13.15
C ASN A 57 0.93 6.47 14.35
N PHE A 58 -0.01 5.52 14.49
CA PHE A 58 0.02 4.53 15.57
C PHE A 58 1.18 3.54 15.44
N LEU A 59 1.56 3.18 14.21
CA LEU A 59 2.66 2.25 13.99
C LEU A 59 4.01 2.88 14.35
N SER A 60 4.23 4.17 14.07
CA SER A 60 5.47 4.88 14.38
C SER A 60 5.77 4.99 15.87
N GLU A 61 4.73 4.91 16.72
CA GLU A 61 4.85 4.96 18.18
C GLU A 61 5.25 3.63 18.81
N LYS A 62 5.29 2.55 18.02
CA LYS A 62 5.63 1.22 18.53
C LYS A 62 7.14 1.00 18.59
N GLU A 63 7.60 0.49 19.72
CA GLU A 63 8.98 0.05 19.89
C GLU A 63 9.23 -1.24 19.11
N LEU A 64 9.84 -1.08 17.95
CA LEU A 64 10.22 -2.16 17.03
C LEU A 64 11.69 -2.01 16.65
N ASN A 65 12.26 -3.04 16.05
CA ASN A 65 13.61 -2.95 15.49
C ASN A 65 13.58 -2.25 14.11
N TRP A 66 13.25 -0.95 14.13
CA TRP A 66 13.06 -0.12 12.95
C TRP A 66 14.30 -0.01 12.07
N GLU A 67 15.50 -0.14 12.64
CA GLU A 67 16.78 -0.15 11.91
C GLU A 67 16.87 -1.32 10.92
N LYS A 68 16.01 -2.33 11.09
CA LYS A 68 15.90 -3.49 10.20
C LYS A 68 14.67 -3.43 9.27
N VAL A 69 14.01 -2.29 9.17
CA VAL A 69 12.84 -2.10 8.30
C VAL A 69 13.20 -1.24 7.11
N ASP A 70 13.01 -1.79 5.91
CA ASP A 70 13.12 -1.09 4.63
C ASP A 70 11.73 -0.66 4.18
N VAL A 71 11.48 0.64 4.04
CA VAL A 71 10.18 1.21 3.63
C VAL A 71 10.25 1.70 2.20
N PHE A 72 9.35 1.21 1.34
CA PHE A 72 9.22 1.60 -0.06
C PHE A 72 7.84 2.19 -0.34
N LEU A 73 7.78 3.29 -1.09
CA LEU A 73 6.50 3.79 -1.60
C LEU A 73 5.99 2.94 -2.76
N GLY A 74 4.73 2.49 -2.68
CA GLY A 74 4.05 1.76 -3.77
C GLY A 74 3.78 2.63 -4.99
N ASP A 75 3.56 3.93 -4.77
CA ASP A 75 3.43 4.95 -5.79
C ASP A 75 3.76 6.35 -5.24
N GLU A 76 4.12 7.26 -6.14
CA GLU A 76 4.35 8.67 -5.79
C GLU A 76 3.91 9.59 -6.93
N ARG A 77 3.47 10.77 -6.56
CA ARG A 77 3.14 11.85 -7.48
C ARG A 77 4.42 12.55 -7.93
N CYS A 78 4.52 12.89 -9.21
CA CYS A 78 5.65 13.64 -9.77
C CYS A 78 5.56 15.12 -9.34
N VAL A 79 5.67 15.35 -8.05
CA VAL A 79 5.66 16.67 -7.40
C VAL A 79 6.88 16.79 -6.48
N ASN A 80 7.17 18.02 -6.05
CA ASN A 80 8.23 18.22 -5.06
C ASN A 80 7.95 17.38 -3.80
N PRO A 81 8.92 16.63 -3.25
CA PRO A 81 8.74 15.81 -2.05
C PRO A 81 8.26 16.59 -0.81
N LYS A 82 8.37 17.91 -0.81
CA LYS A 82 7.85 18.80 0.24
C LYS A 82 6.43 19.33 -0.03
N SER A 83 5.83 18.97 -1.16
CA SER A 83 4.45 19.34 -1.50
C SER A 83 3.46 18.56 -0.64
N GLU A 84 2.34 19.20 -0.28
CA GLU A 84 1.21 18.55 0.41
C GLU A 84 0.61 17.37 -0.40
N GLU A 85 0.85 17.36 -1.71
CA GLU A 85 0.42 16.26 -2.58
C GLU A 85 1.39 15.09 -2.59
N SER A 86 2.57 15.19 -1.96
CA SER A 86 3.59 14.14 -1.94
C SER A 86 3.27 13.05 -0.92
N ASN A 87 3.34 11.80 -1.35
CA ASN A 87 3.31 10.66 -0.44
C ASN A 87 4.56 10.63 0.45
N THR A 88 5.72 11.05 -0.07
CA THR A 88 6.97 11.17 0.70
C THR A 88 6.78 12.09 1.90
N LEU A 89 6.18 13.28 1.73
CA LEU A 89 5.90 14.19 2.84
C LEU A 89 4.97 13.53 3.86
N MET A 90 3.91 12.88 3.40
CA MET A 90 2.97 12.20 4.28
C MET A 90 3.64 11.08 5.09
N ILE A 91 4.48 10.24 4.46
CA ILE A 91 5.21 9.16 5.13
C ILE A 91 6.19 9.72 6.16
N ASN A 92 6.97 10.75 5.81
CA ASN A 92 7.88 11.41 6.76
C ASN A 92 7.15 11.94 8.01
N ASN A 93 5.96 12.52 7.82
CA ASN A 93 5.18 13.13 8.90
C ASN A 93 4.32 12.12 9.69
N SER A 94 4.24 10.85 9.27
CA SER A 94 3.38 9.86 9.93
C SER A 94 4.13 8.59 10.34
N LEU A 95 4.84 7.93 9.43
CA LEU A 95 5.54 6.68 9.71
C LEU A 95 6.98 6.90 10.19
N LEU A 96 7.68 7.84 9.54
CA LEU A 96 9.11 8.09 9.80
C LEU A 96 9.32 9.19 10.86
N ASN A 97 8.46 9.21 11.84
CA ASN A 97 8.59 10.00 13.07
C ASN A 97 8.71 9.06 14.28
N ASN A 98 8.84 9.59 15.47
CA ASN A 98 8.97 8.79 16.69
C ASN A 98 9.98 7.64 16.52
N PHE A 99 9.63 6.43 16.92
CA PHE A 99 10.49 5.25 16.77
C PHE A 99 10.70 4.86 15.29
N GLY A 100 9.70 5.10 14.44
CA GLY A 100 9.77 4.81 13.01
C GLY A 100 10.83 5.60 12.23
N SER A 101 11.33 6.70 12.82
CA SER A 101 12.40 7.53 12.22
C SER A 101 13.72 6.77 11.98
N LYS A 102 13.89 5.60 12.56
CA LYS A 102 15.06 4.74 12.39
C LYS A 102 14.97 3.79 11.20
N ALA A 103 13.83 3.72 10.51
CA ALA A 103 13.67 2.88 9.33
C ALA A 103 14.44 3.45 8.12
N ASP A 104 14.94 2.57 7.26
CA ASP A 104 15.50 2.97 5.97
C ASP A 104 14.37 3.27 4.98
N PHE A 105 14.30 4.49 4.46
CA PHE A 105 13.27 4.91 3.54
C PHE A 105 13.79 5.11 2.12
N TYR A 106 13.18 4.43 1.16
CA TYR A 106 13.47 4.48 -0.27
C TYR A 106 12.38 5.27 -0.98
N ASN A 107 12.55 6.59 -0.98
CA ASN A 107 11.66 7.50 -1.69
C ASN A 107 11.87 7.42 -3.20
N ILE A 108 10.85 7.81 -3.97
CA ILE A 108 10.90 7.75 -5.44
C ILE A 108 11.61 8.99 -6.02
N PHE A 109 11.45 10.15 -5.41
CA PHE A 109 12.06 11.40 -5.87
C PHE A 109 12.98 12.00 -4.81
N SER A 110 14.16 12.41 -5.20
CA SER A 110 15.06 13.24 -4.39
C SER A 110 14.84 14.74 -4.69
N ASP A 111 15.26 15.59 -3.77
CA ASP A 111 14.79 16.96 -3.48
C ASP A 111 14.71 17.99 -4.64
N GLU A 112 15.36 17.89 -5.77
CA GLU A 112 15.47 19.07 -6.62
C GLU A 112 15.15 18.90 -8.12
N LYS A 113 15.19 17.68 -8.65
CA LYS A 113 14.87 17.44 -10.07
C LYS A 113 14.04 16.17 -10.20
N ILE A 114 12.75 16.35 -10.39
CA ILE A 114 11.86 15.27 -10.77
C ILE A 114 12.23 14.82 -12.18
N ASN A 115 13.04 13.78 -12.26
CA ASN A 115 13.32 13.08 -13.51
C ASN A 115 12.83 11.66 -13.37
N GLU A 116 11.74 11.35 -14.05
CA GLU A 116 11.03 10.09 -13.93
C GLU A 116 11.88 8.88 -14.33
N ASP A 117 12.63 8.98 -15.41
CA ASP A 117 13.44 7.86 -15.91
C ASP A 117 14.60 7.55 -14.95
N ILE A 118 15.23 8.60 -14.42
CA ILE A 118 16.29 8.44 -13.41
C ILE A 118 15.68 7.85 -12.13
N SER A 119 14.56 8.38 -11.67
CA SER A 119 13.89 7.91 -10.45
C SER A 119 13.42 6.47 -10.57
N LYS A 120 12.82 6.08 -11.71
CA LYS A 120 12.45 4.67 -11.98
C LYS A 120 13.68 3.76 -11.92
N LYS A 121 14.79 4.17 -12.54
CA LYS A 121 16.02 3.36 -12.55
C LYS A 121 16.60 3.20 -11.15
N LEU A 122 16.72 4.29 -10.38
CA LEU A 122 17.22 4.24 -9.01
C LEU A 122 16.34 3.36 -8.12
N LEU A 123 15.01 3.52 -8.21
CA LEU A 123 14.06 2.68 -7.47
C LEU A 123 14.21 1.20 -7.82
N LEU A 124 14.36 0.86 -9.11
CA LEU A 124 14.57 -0.52 -9.55
C LEU A 124 15.90 -1.09 -9.03
N ASP A 125 16.95 -0.29 -8.99
CA ASP A 125 18.25 -0.72 -8.46
C ASP A 125 18.19 -0.96 -6.95
N GLU A 126 17.47 -0.11 -6.19
CA GLU A 126 17.26 -0.33 -4.76
C GLU A 126 16.38 -1.56 -4.49
N LEU A 127 15.32 -1.78 -5.27
CA LEU A 127 14.49 -2.99 -5.16
C LEU A 127 15.32 -4.27 -5.35
N LYS A 128 16.21 -4.30 -6.37
CA LYS A 128 17.08 -5.45 -6.64
C LYS A 128 18.08 -5.71 -5.53
N LYS A 129 18.54 -4.67 -4.83
CA LYS A 129 19.50 -4.79 -3.72
C LYS A 129 18.84 -5.25 -2.43
N LYS A 130 17.60 -4.83 -2.18
CA LYS A 130 16.94 -4.92 -0.87
C LYS A 130 15.88 -5.99 -0.79
N CYS A 131 15.27 -6.35 -1.92
CA CYS A 131 14.20 -7.34 -1.98
C CYS A 131 14.68 -8.63 -2.61
N ASP A 132 14.25 -9.75 -2.04
CA ASP A 132 14.46 -11.07 -2.65
C ASP A 132 13.55 -11.24 -3.88
N GLY A 133 13.91 -12.21 -4.73
CA GLY A 133 13.05 -12.74 -5.79
C GLY A 133 13.00 -11.90 -7.07
N TYR A 134 12.32 -12.46 -8.07
CA TYR A 134 12.06 -11.85 -9.37
C TYR A 134 10.64 -12.22 -9.82
N PRO A 135 9.67 -11.29 -9.73
CA PRO A 135 9.78 -9.89 -9.31
C PRO A 135 10.23 -9.70 -7.86
N PRO A 136 10.65 -8.48 -7.47
CA PRO A 136 11.00 -8.16 -6.09
C PRO A 136 9.86 -8.46 -5.12
N ILE A 137 10.16 -9.08 -3.98
CA ILE A 137 9.17 -9.56 -3.01
C ILE A 137 9.23 -8.70 -1.75
N PHE A 138 8.12 -8.04 -1.41
CA PHE A 138 7.94 -7.40 -0.12
C PHE A 138 7.42 -8.42 0.91
N ASP A 139 7.80 -8.24 2.18
CA ASP A 139 7.25 -9.05 3.27
C ASP A 139 5.80 -8.65 3.56
N PHE A 140 5.51 -7.37 3.46
CA PHE A 140 4.17 -6.83 3.62
C PHE A 140 3.93 -5.65 2.67
N THR A 141 2.77 -5.64 2.00
CA THR A 141 2.30 -4.52 1.19
C THR A 141 0.97 -4.05 1.74
N LEU A 142 0.90 -2.78 2.16
CA LEU A 142 -0.33 -2.09 2.52
C LEU A 142 -0.80 -1.24 1.34
N LEU A 143 -2.04 -1.42 0.94
CA LEU A 143 -2.68 -0.74 -0.18
C LEU A 143 -3.92 0.04 0.28
N GLY A 144 -4.15 1.17 -0.36
CA GLY A 144 -5.43 1.88 -0.30
C GLY A 144 -6.37 1.45 -1.43
N LEU A 145 -7.65 1.80 -1.29
CA LEU A 145 -8.67 1.64 -2.33
C LEU A 145 -9.25 3.01 -2.70
N GLY A 146 -9.09 3.41 -3.96
CA GLY A 146 -9.71 4.63 -4.48
C GLY A 146 -11.24 4.48 -4.62
N ASN A 147 -11.98 5.58 -4.61
CA ASN A 147 -13.44 5.56 -4.79
C ASN A 147 -13.85 5.04 -6.16
N ASP A 148 -12.98 5.20 -7.15
CA ASP A 148 -13.11 4.69 -8.51
C ASP A 148 -12.62 3.24 -8.69
N GLY A 149 -12.03 2.64 -7.65
CA GLY A 149 -11.49 1.28 -7.65
C GLY A 149 -9.99 1.20 -7.97
N HIS A 150 -9.27 2.32 -8.08
CA HIS A 150 -7.82 2.29 -8.24
C HIS A 150 -7.12 1.84 -6.96
N THR A 151 -5.90 1.34 -7.10
CA THR A 151 -4.95 1.12 -6.00
C THR A 151 -3.55 1.50 -6.45
N ALA A 152 -2.67 1.94 -5.54
CA ALA A 152 -1.43 2.62 -5.91
C ALA A 152 -1.74 3.70 -6.95
N SER A 153 -1.05 3.71 -8.11
CA SER A 153 -1.44 4.55 -9.25
C SER A 153 -1.87 3.73 -10.48
N LEU A 154 -2.56 2.62 -10.23
CA LEU A 154 -3.22 1.79 -11.23
C LEU A 154 -4.66 2.28 -11.42
N PHE A 155 -4.92 3.09 -12.44
CA PHE A 155 -6.20 3.76 -12.65
C PHE A 155 -7.15 2.99 -13.57
N PRO A 156 -8.49 3.16 -13.41
CA PRO A 156 -9.47 2.58 -14.30
C PRO A 156 -9.24 2.95 -15.77
N TYR A 157 -9.47 1.98 -16.64
CA TYR A 157 -9.39 2.13 -18.10
C TYR A 157 -8.02 2.60 -18.61
N LYS A 158 -6.96 2.31 -17.85
CA LYS A 158 -5.57 2.49 -18.27
C LYS A 158 -4.94 1.13 -18.56
N ASP A 159 -3.91 1.12 -19.39
CA ASP A 159 -3.12 -0.08 -19.57
C ASP A 159 -2.23 -0.30 -18.34
N ASN A 160 -2.75 -1.12 -17.42
CA ASN A 160 -2.07 -1.52 -16.20
C ASN A 160 -1.39 -2.89 -16.35
N ASN A 161 -1.55 -3.55 -17.49
CA ASN A 161 -1.00 -4.89 -17.76
C ASN A 161 0.34 -4.76 -18.48
N THR A 162 1.42 -4.88 -17.74
CA THR A 162 2.79 -4.73 -18.25
C THR A 162 3.74 -5.71 -17.57
N ASP A 163 4.82 -6.05 -18.27
CA ASP A 163 5.92 -6.83 -17.72
C ASP A 163 6.92 -6.00 -16.91
N GLU A 164 6.84 -4.69 -16.97
CA GLU A 164 7.67 -3.78 -16.16
C GLU A 164 7.35 -3.94 -14.66
N PHE A 165 8.29 -3.55 -13.82
CA PHE A 165 8.10 -3.51 -12.36
C PHE A 165 7.63 -2.15 -11.88
N VAL A 166 8.01 -1.09 -12.60
CA VAL A 166 7.69 0.30 -12.27
C VAL A 166 7.23 1.01 -13.53
N ILE A 167 6.08 1.66 -13.47
CA ILE A 167 5.51 2.42 -14.58
C ILE A 167 5.36 3.90 -14.25
N THR A 168 5.37 4.72 -15.30
CA THR A 168 4.88 6.09 -15.25
C THR A 168 3.43 6.09 -15.74
N THR A 169 2.54 6.75 -15.01
CA THR A 169 1.12 6.83 -15.32
C THR A 169 0.58 8.24 -15.06
N PHE A 170 -0.65 8.52 -15.44
CA PHE A 170 -1.32 9.79 -15.19
C PHE A 170 -2.72 9.54 -14.63
N GLY A 171 -3.03 10.18 -13.50
CA GLY A 171 -4.34 10.08 -12.86
C GLY A 171 -4.58 11.21 -11.86
N ASN A 172 -5.84 11.61 -11.72
CA ASN A 172 -6.26 12.70 -10.86
C ASN A 172 -5.47 14.01 -11.07
N GLY A 173 -5.22 14.36 -12.35
CA GLY A 173 -4.53 15.59 -12.74
C GLY A 173 -3.01 15.58 -12.58
N LEU A 174 -2.41 14.49 -12.11
CA LEU A 174 -0.98 14.40 -11.84
C LEU A 174 -0.33 13.20 -12.53
N LYS A 175 0.91 13.41 -12.97
CA LYS A 175 1.80 12.34 -13.37
C LYS A 175 2.35 11.61 -12.15
N ARG A 176 2.56 10.31 -12.26
CA ARG A 176 2.92 9.44 -11.13
C ARG A 176 3.88 8.33 -11.56
N ILE A 177 4.67 7.87 -10.61
CA ILE A 177 5.41 6.60 -10.70
C ILE A 177 4.72 5.59 -9.78
N SER A 178 4.55 4.35 -10.24
CA SER A 178 3.87 3.30 -9.50
C SER A 178 4.53 1.94 -9.71
N PHE A 179 4.53 1.12 -8.66
CA PHE A 179 4.71 -0.32 -8.85
C PHE A 179 3.54 -0.90 -9.65
N THR A 180 3.85 -1.93 -10.42
CA THR A 180 2.88 -2.64 -11.25
C THR A 180 2.16 -3.73 -10.46
N PRO A 181 1.04 -4.27 -10.98
CA PRO A 181 0.39 -5.43 -10.38
C PRO A 181 1.34 -6.61 -10.18
N LYS A 182 2.33 -6.78 -11.08
CA LYS A 182 3.33 -7.84 -11.01
C LYS A 182 4.17 -7.77 -9.73
N VAL A 183 4.64 -6.59 -9.35
CA VAL A 183 5.43 -6.37 -8.13
C VAL A 183 4.55 -6.42 -6.89
N LEU A 184 3.44 -5.70 -6.89
CA LEU A 184 2.53 -5.65 -5.73
C LEU A 184 1.98 -7.04 -5.38
N SER A 185 1.66 -7.84 -6.38
CA SER A 185 1.14 -9.20 -6.21
C SER A 185 2.18 -10.22 -5.73
N ALA A 186 3.47 -9.94 -5.91
CA ALA A 186 4.54 -10.84 -5.47
C ALA A 186 4.77 -10.81 -3.94
N SER A 187 4.17 -9.87 -3.24
CA SER A 187 4.33 -9.69 -1.79
C SER A 187 3.89 -10.92 -0.99
N ARG A 188 4.61 -11.23 0.10
CA ARG A 188 4.29 -12.37 0.98
C ARG A 188 2.95 -12.22 1.66
N LYS A 189 2.61 -10.98 2.05
CA LYS A 189 1.30 -10.59 2.60
C LYS A 189 0.86 -9.26 1.98
N ILE A 190 -0.42 -9.21 1.61
CA ILE A 190 -1.04 -8.04 1.02
C ILE A 190 -2.27 -7.68 1.83
N ALA A 191 -2.42 -6.42 2.16
CA ALA A 191 -3.60 -5.91 2.83
C ALA A 191 -4.11 -4.63 2.15
N PHE A 192 -5.41 -4.53 1.98
CA PHE A 192 -6.10 -3.26 1.73
C PHE A 192 -6.57 -2.67 3.04
N VAL A 193 -6.48 -1.34 3.17
CA VAL A 193 -7.09 -0.59 4.27
C VAL A 193 -8.09 0.41 3.70
N VAL A 194 -9.37 0.27 4.12
CA VAL A 194 -10.51 0.93 3.49
C VAL A 194 -11.42 1.51 4.58
N SER A 195 -11.69 2.81 4.56
CA SER A 195 -12.50 3.47 5.60
C SER A 195 -13.41 4.54 5.00
N GLY A 196 -14.64 4.60 5.52
CA GLY A 196 -15.61 5.65 5.25
C GLY A 196 -16.58 5.35 4.11
N THR A 197 -17.72 6.04 4.14
CA THR A 197 -18.87 5.82 3.24
C THR A 197 -18.54 5.96 1.76
N SER A 198 -17.57 6.84 1.41
CA SER A 198 -17.14 7.04 0.01
C SER A 198 -16.50 5.81 -0.63
N LYS A 199 -16.18 4.77 0.18
CA LYS A 199 -15.52 3.54 -0.28
C LYS A 199 -16.48 2.37 -0.54
N GLN A 200 -17.73 2.48 -0.15
CA GLN A 200 -18.73 1.41 -0.23
C GLN A 200 -18.81 0.79 -1.63
N ILE A 201 -18.97 1.62 -2.66
CA ILE A 201 -19.09 1.15 -4.05
C ILE A 201 -17.80 0.45 -4.52
N ALA A 202 -16.64 1.04 -4.22
CA ALA A 202 -15.37 0.47 -4.63
C ALA A 202 -15.09 -0.86 -3.91
N LEU A 203 -15.45 -0.95 -2.62
CA LEU A 203 -15.29 -2.16 -1.84
C LEU A 203 -16.24 -3.28 -2.32
N LYS A 204 -17.50 -2.97 -2.62
CA LYS A 204 -18.45 -3.91 -3.23
C LYS A 204 -17.95 -4.43 -4.58
N ARG A 205 -17.39 -3.55 -5.42
CA ARG A 205 -16.76 -3.94 -6.69
C ARG A 205 -15.55 -4.85 -6.50
N LEU A 206 -14.70 -4.57 -5.53
CA LEU A 206 -13.52 -5.38 -5.24
C LEU A 206 -13.90 -6.85 -5.01
N PHE A 207 -15.00 -7.10 -4.29
CA PHE A 207 -15.47 -8.45 -3.96
C PHE A 207 -16.32 -9.10 -5.06
N SER A 208 -16.89 -8.33 -5.99
CA SER A 208 -17.77 -8.86 -7.03
C SER A 208 -17.01 -9.69 -8.06
N ASN A 209 -17.48 -10.93 -8.31
CA ASN A 209 -16.90 -11.81 -9.35
C ASN A 209 -17.14 -11.30 -10.77
N SER A 210 -18.22 -10.54 -11.00
CA SER A 210 -18.56 -9.98 -12.30
C SER A 210 -17.89 -8.65 -12.62
N GLU A 211 -17.18 -8.05 -11.63
CA GLU A 211 -16.51 -6.77 -11.84
C GLU A 211 -15.21 -6.92 -12.62
N SER A 212 -15.03 -6.09 -13.64
CA SER A 212 -13.82 -6.04 -14.46
C SER A 212 -12.65 -5.39 -13.72
N SER A 213 -11.45 -5.93 -13.91
CA SER A 213 -10.21 -5.29 -13.47
C SER A 213 -9.89 -3.98 -14.19
N ASP A 214 -10.44 -3.77 -15.39
CA ASP A 214 -10.27 -2.50 -16.12
C ASP A 214 -11.02 -1.37 -15.43
N ARG A 215 -12.17 -1.66 -14.86
CA ARG A 215 -12.97 -0.70 -14.10
C ARG A 215 -12.55 -0.60 -12.64
N THR A 216 -12.04 -1.68 -12.06
CA THR A 216 -11.59 -1.77 -10.67
C THR A 216 -10.19 -2.36 -10.62
N PRO A 217 -9.13 -1.56 -10.91
CA PRO A 217 -7.75 -2.04 -11.00
C PRO A 217 -7.21 -2.69 -9.73
N ALA A 218 -7.78 -2.41 -8.55
CA ALA A 218 -7.45 -3.14 -7.33
C ALA A 218 -7.61 -4.66 -7.48
N LYS A 219 -8.46 -5.14 -8.40
CA LYS A 219 -8.62 -6.56 -8.73
C LYS A 219 -7.46 -7.17 -9.52
N LEU A 220 -6.56 -6.35 -10.07
CA LEU A 220 -5.31 -6.82 -10.68
C LEU A 220 -4.34 -7.37 -9.63
N ILE A 221 -4.48 -6.95 -8.39
CA ILE A 221 -3.65 -7.46 -7.29
C ILE A 221 -4.10 -8.88 -6.97
N LYS A 222 -3.18 -9.82 -7.14
CA LYS A 222 -3.39 -11.24 -6.87
C LYS A 222 -2.43 -11.70 -5.79
N SER A 223 -2.79 -12.74 -5.07
CA SER A 223 -1.91 -13.37 -4.09
C SER A 223 -2.08 -14.88 -4.15
N LYS A 224 -1.01 -15.61 -3.82
CA LYS A 224 -1.06 -17.05 -3.60
C LYS A 224 -1.76 -17.41 -2.28
N SER A 225 -1.82 -16.47 -1.34
CA SER A 225 -2.58 -16.57 -0.10
C SER A 225 -3.76 -15.61 -0.16
N GLU A 226 -4.61 -15.63 0.87
CA GLU A 226 -5.69 -14.65 1.01
C GLU A 226 -5.13 -13.22 1.07
N ILE A 227 -5.83 -12.28 0.46
CA ILE A 227 -5.59 -10.85 0.57
C ILE A 227 -6.43 -10.33 1.72
N LEU A 228 -5.80 -9.70 2.71
CA LEU A 228 -6.51 -9.06 3.81
C LEU A 228 -7.20 -7.78 3.33
N VAL A 229 -8.41 -7.56 3.83
CA VAL A 229 -9.13 -6.30 3.64
C VAL A 229 -9.60 -5.82 5.00
N PHE A 230 -8.92 -4.83 5.53
CA PHE A 230 -9.29 -4.16 6.77
C PHE A 230 -10.24 -3.00 6.45
N SER A 231 -11.42 -3.04 7.03
CA SER A 231 -12.47 -2.06 6.75
C SER A 231 -13.13 -1.59 8.05
N ASP A 232 -13.76 -0.41 8.02
CA ASP A 232 -14.70 0.02 9.06
C ASP A 232 -16.15 -0.32 8.66
N LEU A 233 -17.07 -0.20 9.61
CA LEU A 233 -18.50 -0.42 9.39
C LEU A 233 -19.06 0.51 8.32
N GLU A 234 -18.58 1.76 8.24
CA GLU A 234 -19.06 2.73 7.25
C GLU A 234 -18.75 2.29 5.82
N ALA A 235 -17.52 1.84 5.56
CA ALA A 235 -17.14 1.38 4.23
C ALA A 235 -17.80 0.05 3.86
N SER A 236 -18.12 -0.79 4.83
CA SER A 236 -18.67 -2.13 4.64
C SER A 236 -20.20 -2.19 4.67
N LYS A 237 -20.90 -1.06 4.89
CA LYS A 237 -22.34 -1.01 5.12
C LYS A 237 -23.18 -1.63 3.99
N ASP A 238 -22.74 -1.46 2.73
CA ASP A 238 -23.47 -1.96 1.55
C ASP A 238 -23.03 -3.37 1.11
N LEU A 239 -22.24 -4.05 1.94
CA LEU A 239 -21.91 -5.44 1.70
C LEU A 239 -23.03 -6.33 2.26
N ASP A 240 -23.54 -7.22 1.45
CA ASP A 240 -24.52 -8.26 1.85
C ASP A 240 -23.76 -9.34 2.67
N LEU A 241 -23.57 -9.09 3.98
CA LEU A 241 -22.73 -9.89 4.88
C LEU A 241 -23.52 -10.87 5.74
#